data_ebae1c83351872f242ff7bed88bbeefe
#
_entry.id   ebae1c83351872f242ff7bed88bbeefe
#
_cell.length_a   1.000
_cell.length_b   1.000
_cell.length_c   1.000
_cell.angle_alpha   90.00
_cell.angle_beta   90.00
_cell.angle_gamma   90.00
#
_symmetry.space_group_name_H-M   'P 1'
#
loop_
_entity.id
_entity.type
_entity.pdbx_description
1 polymer ?
#
loop_
_entity_poly.entity_id
_entity_poly.type
_entity_poly.pdbx_seq_one_letter_code
_entity_poly.pdbx_strand_id
1 'polypeptide(L)'
;MIVVKKYDSIIVLNNDDFKRAVGIPKWLFEIFVLVIKQALKEKHKNKGRKSKLSAEDILLMTLYYYRDYNTYFKLGLDFGIDESNAYRWITWCEKTIVEYSIETFDITNLKPNKEYIVDVMECSIERPKNQETQKLYYSGKKKKHTIKIQIIIESDTKKIVYVAFDKGSVHDFNLFKNTMSNCNELLQFLADSGYQGIQVYLKIV
;
A
#
# COMPACT_ATOMS: atom_id res chain seq x y z
N MET A 1 -34.88 -6.04 -2.20
CA MET A 1 -33.75 -6.87 -1.78
C MET A 1 -33.05 -6.16 -0.63
N ILE A 2 -33.11 -6.70 0.59
CA ILE A 2 -32.47 -6.14 1.78
C ILE A 2 -30.97 -6.34 1.58
N VAL A 3 -30.19 -5.27 1.47
CA VAL A 3 -28.72 -5.35 1.47
C VAL A 3 -28.33 -5.72 2.89
N VAL A 4 -27.97 -6.98 3.09
CA VAL A 4 -27.43 -7.44 4.36
C VAL A 4 -26.03 -6.82 4.45
N LYS A 5 -25.79 -5.99 5.47
CA LYS A 5 -24.47 -5.45 5.74
C LYS A 5 -23.52 -6.59 6.06
N LYS A 6 -22.58 -6.86 5.20
CA LYS A 6 -21.59 -7.94 5.39
C LYS A 6 -20.73 -7.73 6.65
N TYR A 7 -20.44 -6.47 6.97
CA TYR A 7 -19.70 -6.13 8.18
C TYR A 7 -20.39 -6.60 9.45
N ASP A 8 -21.73 -6.50 9.53
CA ASP A 8 -22.48 -6.90 10.73
C ASP A 8 -22.28 -8.39 11.06
N SER A 9 -21.96 -9.22 10.07
CA SER A 9 -21.71 -10.66 10.27
C SER A 9 -20.30 -10.99 10.79
N ILE A 10 -19.33 -10.07 10.60
CA ILE A 10 -17.94 -10.33 10.99
C ILE A 10 -17.50 -9.54 12.23
N ILE A 11 -18.21 -8.46 12.60
CA ILE A 11 -17.87 -7.64 13.77
C ILE A 11 -17.92 -8.43 15.08
N VAL A 12 -18.76 -9.47 15.13
CA VAL A 12 -18.93 -10.35 16.30
C VAL A 12 -17.75 -11.29 16.54
N LEU A 13 -16.86 -11.44 15.55
CA LEU A 13 -15.68 -12.28 15.67
C LEU A 13 -14.71 -11.70 16.72
N ASN A 14 -13.96 -12.57 17.40
CA ASN A 14 -12.83 -12.16 18.22
C ASN A 14 -11.70 -11.56 17.36
N ASN A 15 -10.68 -10.94 17.97
CA ASN A 15 -9.62 -10.24 17.25
C ASN A 15 -8.83 -11.13 16.29
N ASP A 16 -8.54 -12.36 16.67
CA ASP A 16 -7.76 -13.29 15.87
C ASP A 16 -8.55 -13.80 14.67
N ASP A 17 -9.79 -14.19 14.88
CA ASP A 17 -10.67 -14.65 13.80
C ASP A 17 -11.04 -13.49 12.86
N PHE A 18 -11.24 -12.27 13.40
CA PHE A 18 -11.42 -11.08 12.57
C PHE A 18 -10.21 -10.85 11.66
N LYS A 19 -9.00 -10.88 12.22
CA LYS A 19 -7.77 -10.74 11.43
C LYS A 19 -7.63 -11.85 10.38
N ARG A 20 -7.99 -13.08 10.74
CA ARG A 20 -8.01 -14.20 9.78
C ARG A 20 -9.03 -14.01 8.67
N ALA A 21 -10.19 -13.45 8.96
CA ALA A 21 -11.24 -13.21 7.97
C ALA A 21 -10.92 -12.01 7.06
N VAL A 22 -10.38 -10.92 7.61
CA VAL A 22 -10.26 -9.62 6.93
C VAL A 22 -8.83 -9.32 6.45
N GLY A 23 -7.81 -9.89 7.08
CA GLY A 23 -6.40 -9.71 6.75
C GLY A 23 -5.68 -8.65 7.59
N ILE A 24 -6.39 -7.77 8.27
CA ILE A 24 -5.84 -6.73 9.15
C ILE A 24 -6.44 -6.83 10.55
N PRO A 25 -5.72 -6.35 11.60
CA PRO A 25 -6.27 -6.29 12.95
C PRO A 25 -7.51 -5.41 13.05
N LYS A 26 -8.42 -5.72 13.97
CA LYS A 26 -9.69 -5.01 14.15
C LYS A 26 -9.49 -3.51 14.43
N TRP A 27 -8.52 -3.16 15.29
CA TRP A 27 -8.20 -1.76 15.60
C TRP A 27 -7.77 -0.95 14.37
N LEU A 28 -7.01 -1.56 13.44
CA LEU A 28 -6.58 -0.90 12.20
C LEU A 28 -7.75 -0.74 11.23
N PHE A 29 -8.62 -1.74 11.16
CA PHE A 29 -9.86 -1.66 10.39
C PHE A 29 -10.71 -0.48 10.86
N GLU A 30 -10.87 -0.30 12.17
CA GLU A 30 -11.63 0.81 12.77
C GLU A 30 -11.05 2.19 12.41
N ILE A 31 -9.71 2.33 12.43
CA ILE A 31 -9.03 3.54 11.98
C ILE A 31 -9.35 3.84 10.50
N PHE A 32 -9.20 2.86 9.62
CA PHE A 32 -9.51 3.05 8.20
C PHE A 32 -10.98 3.35 7.95
N VAL A 33 -11.89 2.78 8.73
CA VAL A 33 -13.32 3.12 8.67
C VAL A 33 -13.55 4.61 8.99
N LEU A 34 -12.86 5.17 9.99
CA LEU A 34 -12.96 6.60 10.31
C LEU A 34 -12.49 7.48 9.13
N VAL A 35 -11.37 7.11 8.51
CA VAL A 35 -10.84 7.79 7.31
C VAL A 35 -11.86 7.77 6.18
N ILE A 36 -12.42 6.59 5.88
CA ILE A 36 -13.41 6.43 4.81
C ILE A 36 -14.69 7.20 5.13
N LYS A 37 -15.15 7.20 6.38
CA LYS A 37 -16.32 7.99 6.81
C LYS A 37 -16.11 9.48 6.58
N GLN A 38 -14.92 9.99 6.89
CA GLN A 38 -14.57 11.40 6.65
C GLN A 38 -14.56 11.71 5.15
N ALA A 39 -13.90 10.90 4.35
CA ALA A 39 -13.83 11.07 2.90
C ALA A 39 -15.22 10.95 2.23
N LEU A 40 -16.09 10.07 2.73
CA LEU A 40 -17.48 9.99 2.26
C LEU A 40 -18.28 11.26 2.56
N LYS A 41 -18.09 11.88 3.74
CA LYS A 41 -18.73 13.17 4.06
C LYS A 41 -18.32 14.27 3.08
N GLU A 42 -17.02 14.32 2.74
CA GLU A 42 -16.51 15.30 1.78
C GLU A 42 -17.04 15.05 0.37
N LYS A 43 -17.04 13.80 -0.07
CA LYS A 43 -17.61 13.38 -1.37
C LYS A 43 -19.08 13.76 -1.49
N HIS A 44 -19.85 13.71 -0.41
CA HIS A 44 -21.29 14.00 -0.40
C HIS A 44 -21.65 15.46 -0.16
N LYS A 45 -20.70 16.36 0.11
CA LYS A 45 -20.95 17.81 0.18
C LYS A 45 -21.62 18.36 -1.08
N ASN A 46 -21.37 17.77 -2.24
CA ASN A 46 -21.85 18.20 -3.54
C ASN A 46 -23.18 17.54 -3.97
N LYS A 47 -24.05 17.13 -3.04
CA LYS A 47 -25.42 16.65 -3.29
C LYS A 47 -25.54 15.50 -4.32
N GLY A 48 -24.71 14.47 -4.24
CA GLY A 48 -24.86 13.24 -5.01
C GLY A 48 -25.74 12.19 -4.33
N ARG A 49 -26.13 11.13 -5.09
CA ARG A 49 -26.82 9.97 -4.53
C ARG A 49 -25.94 9.28 -3.49
N LYS A 50 -26.47 9.07 -2.28
CA LYS A 50 -25.76 8.35 -1.21
C LYS A 50 -25.45 6.92 -1.64
N SER A 51 -24.29 6.44 -1.20
CA SER A 51 -23.90 5.03 -1.38
C SER A 51 -24.91 4.10 -0.71
N LYS A 52 -25.16 2.94 -1.34
CA LYS A 52 -25.91 1.85 -0.71
C LYS A 52 -25.07 1.11 0.32
N LEU A 53 -23.73 1.16 0.17
CA LEU A 53 -22.79 0.53 1.08
C LEU A 53 -22.40 1.47 2.21
N SER A 54 -22.19 0.92 3.40
CA SER A 54 -21.60 1.62 4.53
C SER A 54 -20.09 1.79 4.31
N ALA A 55 -19.43 2.63 5.10
CA ALA A 55 -17.97 2.77 5.06
C ALA A 55 -17.27 1.45 5.41
N GLU A 56 -17.83 0.73 6.36
CA GLU A 56 -17.38 -0.59 6.80
C GLU A 56 -17.46 -1.61 5.67
N ASP A 57 -18.58 -1.66 4.94
CA ASP A 57 -18.75 -2.60 3.82
C ASP A 57 -17.85 -2.24 2.63
N ILE A 58 -17.63 -0.95 2.36
CA ILE A 58 -16.69 -0.50 1.31
C ILE A 58 -15.27 -0.97 1.64
N LEU A 59 -14.82 -0.75 2.87
CA LEU A 59 -13.50 -1.20 3.32
C LEU A 59 -13.38 -2.72 3.28
N LEU A 60 -14.38 -3.43 3.81
CA LEU A 60 -14.40 -4.88 3.84
C LEU A 60 -14.32 -5.48 2.43
N MET A 61 -15.10 -4.96 1.49
CA MET A 61 -15.07 -5.38 0.08
C MET A 61 -13.68 -5.16 -0.53
N THR A 62 -13.04 -4.02 -0.23
CA THR A 62 -11.68 -3.71 -0.70
C THR A 62 -10.65 -4.69 -0.14
N LEU A 63 -10.73 -5.02 1.15
CA LEU A 63 -9.83 -5.98 1.78
C LEU A 63 -10.03 -7.40 1.23
N TYR A 64 -11.25 -7.82 0.96
CA TYR A 64 -11.54 -9.11 0.32
C TYR A 64 -11.01 -9.18 -1.12
N TYR A 65 -11.02 -8.05 -1.85
CA TYR A 65 -10.40 -7.98 -3.17
C TYR A 65 -8.91 -8.31 -3.11
N TYR A 66 -8.16 -7.68 -2.22
CA TYR A 66 -6.72 -7.89 -2.10
C TYR A 66 -6.34 -9.21 -1.44
N ARG A 67 -7.13 -9.67 -0.47
CA ARG A 67 -6.81 -10.88 0.28
C ARG A 67 -7.11 -12.15 -0.51
N ASP A 68 -8.31 -12.23 -1.10
CA ASP A 68 -8.84 -13.47 -1.67
C ASP A 68 -8.80 -13.48 -3.19
N TYR A 69 -8.31 -12.39 -3.82
CA TYR A 69 -8.27 -12.21 -5.28
C TYR A 69 -9.63 -12.41 -5.96
N ASN A 70 -10.71 -12.06 -5.27
CA ASN A 70 -12.07 -12.14 -5.81
C ASN A 70 -12.24 -11.20 -7.01
N THR A 71 -13.02 -11.63 -8.02
CA THR A 71 -13.39 -10.74 -9.13
C THR A 71 -14.36 -9.65 -8.67
N TYR A 72 -14.38 -8.52 -9.35
CA TYR A 72 -15.36 -7.45 -9.08
C TYR A 72 -16.79 -7.94 -9.23
N PHE A 73 -17.05 -8.85 -10.18
CA PHE A 73 -18.35 -9.50 -10.36
C PHE A 73 -18.76 -10.27 -9.10
N LYS A 74 -17.88 -11.12 -8.56
CA LYS A 74 -18.15 -11.89 -7.35
C LYS A 74 -18.43 -10.98 -6.15
N LEU A 75 -17.59 -9.96 -5.97
CA LEU A 75 -17.78 -8.95 -4.91
C LEU A 75 -19.06 -8.15 -5.10
N GLY A 76 -19.40 -7.81 -6.33
CA GLY A 76 -20.67 -7.16 -6.66
C GLY A 76 -21.88 -8.00 -6.19
N LEU A 77 -21.87 -9.30 -6.49
CA LEU A 77 -22.92 -10.22 -6.02
C LEU A 77 -22.96 -10.29 -4.48
N ASP A 78 -21.79 -10.43 -3.84
CA ASP A 78 -21.69 -10.58 -2.39
C ASP A 78 -22.17 -9.35 -1.62
N PHE A 79 -21.94 -8.14 -2.16
CA PHE A 79 -22.32 -6.87 -1.54
C PHE A 79 -23.59 -6.24 -2.13
N GLY A 80 -24.28 -6.92 -3.04
CA GLY A 80 -25.56 -6.47 -3.62
C GLY A 80 -25.45 -5.21 -4.49
N ILE A 81 -24.36 -5.06 -5.23
CA ILE A 81 -24.08 -3.97 -6.17
C ILE A 81 -23.60 -4.51 -7.51
N ASP A 82 -23.64 -3.65 -8.56
CA ASP A 82 -23.11 -4.02 -9.86
C ASP A 82 -21.56 -4.09 -9.86
N GLU A 83 -20.99 -4.94 -10.73
CA GLU A 83 -19.56 -5.10 -10.91
C GLU A 83 -18.82 -3.77 -11.12
N SER A 84 -19.37 -2.90 -11.97
CA SER A 84 -18.78 -1.58 -12.23
C SER A 84 -18.76 -0.69 -11.00
N ASN A 85 -19.75 -0.83 -10.11
CA ASN A 85 -19.78 -0.12 -8.83
C ASN A 85 -18.80 -0.74 -7.82
N ALA A 86 -18.62 -2.07 -7.82
CA ALA A 86 -17.60 -2.73 -7.00
C ALA A 86 -16.20 -2.21 -7.38
N TYR A 87 -15.86 -2.20 -8.67
CA TYR A 87 -14.59 -1.61 -9.17
C TYR A 87 -14.41 -0.16 -8.70
N ARG A 88 -15.42 0.70 -8.89
CA ARG A 88 -15.33 2.12 -8.51
C ARG A 88 -15.14 2.34 -7.02
N TRP A 89 -15.82 1.56 -6.18
CA TRP A 89 -15.70 1.68 -4.74
C TRP A 89 -14.37 1.14 -4.23
N ILE A 90 -13.88 0.03 -4.76
CA ILE A 90 -12.57 -0.54 -4.40
C ILE A 90 -11.47 0.45 -4.76
N THR A 91 -11.42 0.94 -6.01
CA THR A 91 -10.42 1.90 -6.47
C THR A 91 -10.49 3.22 -5.68
N TRP A 92 -11.69 3.70 -5.36
CA TRP A 92 -11.84 4.90 -4.55
C TRP A 92 -11.36 4.70 -3.10
N CYS A 93 -11.68 3.58 -2.49
CA CYS A 93 -11.26 3.23 -1.13
C CYS A 93 -9.74 3.09 -1.04
N GLU A 94 -9.14 2.38 -1.99
CA GLU A 94 -7.70 2.23 -2.12
C GLU A 94 -7.01 3.60 -2.17
N LYS A 95 -7.42 4.46 -3.09
CA LYS A 95 -6.88 5.81 -3.21
C LYS A 95 -7.00 6.60 -1.92
N THR A 96 -8.16 6.54 -1.26
CA THR A 96 -8.42 7.23 0.01
C THR A 96 -7.49 6.76 1.13
N ILE A 97 -7.26 5.45 1.25
CA ILE A 97 -6.36 4.89 2.26
C ILE A 97 -4.91 5.26 1.95
N VAL A 98 -4.48 5.21 0.68
CA VAL A 98 -3.12 5.59 0.27
C VAL A 98 -2.86 7.06 0.58
N GLU A 99 -3.77 7.96 0.21
CA GLU A 99 -3.64 9.40 0.50
C GLU A 99 -3.51 9.67 2.02
N TYR A 100 -4.29 8.97 2.84
CA TYR A 100 -4.16 9.07 4.30
C TYR A 100 -2.83 8.51 4.81
N SER A 101 -2.30 7.46 4.19
CA SER A 101 -1.08 6.77 4.64
C SER A 101 0.22 7.45 4.20
N ILE A 102 0.18 8.34 3.21
CA ILE A 102 1.39 9.02 2.69
C ILE A 102 2.16 9.74 3.81
N GLU A 103 1.47 10.44 4.70
CA GLU A 103 2.13 11.13 5.84
C GLU A 103 2.78 10.16 6.83
N THR A 104 2.31 8.92 6.89
CA THR A 104 2.84 7.89 7.80
C THR A 104 4.16 7.28 7.29
N PHE A 105 4.37 7.27 5.97
CA PHE A 105 5.55 6.74 5.30
C PHE A 105 6.51 7.83 4.82
N ASP A 106 6.62 8.93 5.55
CA ASP A 106 7.57 10.00 5.24
C ASP A 106 8.96 9.64 5.78
N ILE A 107 9.97 9.73 4.91
CA ILE A 107 11.37 9.48 5.24
C ILE A 107 11.89 10.39 6.36
N THR A 108 11.33 11.58 6.49
CA THR A 108 11.68 12.55 7.54
C THR A 108 11.26 12.09 8.95
N ASN A 109 10.39 11.10 9.05
CA ASN A 109 9.98 10.51 10.34
C ASN A 109 11.00 9.51 10.90
N LEU A 110 12.04 9.16 10.14
CA LEU A 110 13.09 8.26 10.62
C LEU A 110 13.96 8.96 11.68
N LYS A 111 14.35 8.21 12.70
CA LYS A 111 15.08 8.73 13.87
C LYS A 111 16.54 8.31 13.83
N PRO A 112 17.51 9.21 14.13
CA PRO A 112 18.94 8.90 14.06
C PRO A 112 19.44 7.89 15.11
N ASN A 113 18.65 7.63 16.15
CA ASN A 113 18.97 6.66 17.21
C ASN A 113 18.40 5.25 16.94
N LYS A 114 17.87 5.01 15.75
CA LYS A 114 17.30 3.73 15.32
C LYS A 114 18.13 3.15 14.18
N GLU A 115 18.17 1.84 14.12
CA GLU A 115 18.76 1.09 13.01
C GLU A 115 17.66 0.64 12.04
N TYR A 116 17.92 0.75 10.76
CA TYR A 116 16.99 0.43 9.69
C TYR A 116 17.62 -0.60 8.73
N ILE A 117 16.79 -1.49 8.21
CA ILE A 117 17.15 -2.43 7.16
C ILE A 117 16.55 -1.91 5.86
N VAL A 118 17.34 -1.82 4.81
CA VAL A 118 16.88 -1.43 3.48
C VAL A 118 17.13 -2.55 2.48
N ASP A 119 16.11 -2.84 1.68
CA ASP A 119 16.18 -3.79 0.59
C ASP A 119 15.33 -3.34 -0.59
N VAL A 120 15.68 -3.79 -1.80
CA VAL A 120 14.93 -3.52 -3.04
C VAL A 120 14.51 -4.84 -3.67
N MET A 121 13.20 -5.01 -3.80
CA MET A 121 12.62 -6.10 -4.57
C MET A 121 12.20 -5.64 -5.97
N GLU A 122 12.25 -6.55 -6.94
CA GLU A 122 11.74 -6.32 -8.29
C GLU A 122 10.46 -7.14 -8.52
N CYS A 123 9.37 -6.46 -8.82
CA CYS A 123 8.10 -7.08 -9.21
C CYS A 123 7.94 -7.04 -10.72
N SER A 124 7.67 -8.20 -11.34
CA SER A 124 7.38 -8.28 -12.77
C SER A 124 6.07 -7.58 -13.11
N ILE A 125 6.07 -6.83 -14.20
CA ILE A 125 4.87 -6.19 -14.75
C ILE A 125 4.62 -6.67 -16.19
N GLU A 126 3.41 -6.49 -16.68
CA GLU A 126 3.10 -6.68 -18.08
C GLU A 126 3.95 -5.76 -18.96
N ARG A 127 4.31 -6.26 -20.16
CA ARG A 127 5.09 -5.46 -21.09
C ARG A 127 4.33 -4.21 -21.51
N PRO A 128 4.85 -2.99 -21.24
CA PRO A 128 4.21 -1.76 -21.67
C PRO A 128 4.04 -1.71 -23.19
N LYS A 129 2.96 -1.10 -23.67
CA LYS A 129 2.71 -0.97 -25.13
C LYS A 129 3.67 0.01 -25.80
N ASN A 130 4.01 1.11 -25.13
CA ASN A 130 4.90 2.14 -25.64
C ASN A 130 6.38 1.71 -25.55
N GLN A 131 7.14 1.84 -26.62
CA GLN A 131 8.55 1.41 -26.69
C GLN A 131 9.47 2.19 -25.75
N GLU A 132 9.24 3.48 -25.56
CA GLU A 132 10.04 4.29 -24.62
C GLU A 132 9.78 3.84 -23.16
N THR A 133 8.52 3.59 -22.82
CA THR A 133 8.14 3.03 -21.53
C THR A 133 8.75 1.64 -21.32
N GLN A 134 8.81 0.79 -22.37
CA GLN A 134 9.46 -0.52 -22.29
C GLN A 134 10.93 -0.39 -21.84
N LYS A 135 11.70 0.54 -22.43
CA LYS A 135 13.11 0.78 -22.06
C LYS A 135 13.26 1.17 -20.59
N LEU A 136 12.36 2.01 -20.10
CA LEU A 136 12.38 2.49 -18.71
C LEU A 136 12.10 1.39 -17.68
N TYR A 137 11.24 0.44 -18.02
CA TYR A 137 10.86 -0.62 -17.10
C TYR A 137 11.62 -1.94 -17.31
N TYR A 138 12.49 -2.04 -18.33
CA TYR A 138 13.23 -3.26 -18.60
C TYR A 138 14.39 -3.43 -17.60
N SER A 139 14.32 -4.50 -16.80
CA SER A 139 15.41 -4.92 -15.93
C SER A 139 16.41 -5.78 -16.70
N GLY A 140 17.62 -5.29 -16.88
CA GLY A 140 18.73 -6.07 -17.46
C GLY A 140 19.10 -7.29 -16.62
N LYS A 141 18.97 -7.23 -15.30
CA LYS A 141 19.21 -8.32 -14.35
C LYS A 141 18.16 -9.44 -14.49
N LYS A 142 16.88 -9.08 -14.49
CA LYS A 142 15.75 -10.03 -14.55
C LYS A 142 15.34 -10.42 -15.96
N LYS A 143 15.83 -9.73 -17.01
CA LYS A 143 15.42 -9.90 -18.42
C LYS A 143 13.90 -9.77 -18.64
N LYS A 144 13.25 -8.92 -17.86
CA LYS A 144 11.80 -8.68 -17.85
C LYS A 144 11.51 -7.20 -17.59
N HIS A 145 10.27 -6.78 -17.84
CA HIS A 145 9.78 -5.47 -17.39
C HIS A 145 9.38 -5.58 -15.93
N THR A 146 9.93 -4.69 -15.09
CA THR A 146 9.74 -4.73 -13.63
C THR A 146 9.51 -3.33 -13.07
N ILE A 147 8.91 -3.29 -11.89
CA ILE A 147 8.93 -2.14 -10.97
C ILE A 147 9.83 -2.52 -9.80
N LYS A 148 10.68 -1.59 -9.39
CA LYS A 148 11.46 -1.70 -8.17
C LYS A 148 10.68 -1.13 -6.99
N ILE A 149 10.70 -1.84 -5.89
CA ILE A 149 10.08 -1.46 -4.63
C ILE A 149 11.17 -1.47 -3.57
N GLN A 150 11.56 -0.30 -3.08
CA GLN A 150 12.45 -0.18 -1.94
C GLN A 150 11.63 -0.16 -0.67
N ILE A 151 12.01 -0.98 0.29
CA ILE A 151 11.38 -1.07 1.61
C ILE A 151 12.42 -0.72 2.66
N ILE A 152 12.06 0.15 3.60
CA ILE A 152 12.85 0.43 4.79
C ILE A 152 12.07 -0.08 6.00
N ILE A 153 12.74 -0.90 6.81
CA ILE A 153 12.18 -1.57 7.99
C ILE A 153 12.97 -1.13 9.20
N GLU A 154 12.29 -0.74 10.29
CA GLU A 154 12.94 -0.54 11.60
C GLU A 154 13.45 -1.90 12.13
N SER A 155 14.74 -1.99 12.45
CA SER A 155 15.41 -3.25 12.80
C SER A 155 14.80 -3.94 14.04
N ASP A 156 14.44 -3.17 15.06
CA ASP A 156 13.89 -3.70 16.32
C ASP A 156 12.44 -4.20 16.18
N THR A 157 11.58 -3.34 15.63
CA THR A 157 10.13 -3.61 15.60
C THR A 157 9.69 -4.41 14.37
N LYS A 158 10.57 -4.56 13.37
CA LYS A 158 10.27 -5.17 12.05
C LYS A 158 9.13 -4.48 11.31
N LYS A 159 8.81 -3.24 11.66
CA LYS A 159 7.78 -2.45 10.98
C LYS A 159 8.34 -1.81 9.72
N ILE A 160 7.59 -1.85 8.65
CA ILE A 160 7.87 -1.07 7.45
C ILE A 160 7.61 0.39 7.80
N VAL A 161 8.63 1.23 7.65
CA VAL A 161 8.59 2.66 7.98
C VAL A 161 8.65 3.55 6.75
N TYR A 162 9.11 3.01 5.61
CA TYR A 162 9.11 3.72 4.34
C TYR A 162 9.06 2.76 3.15
N VAL A 163 8.42 3.21 2.08
CA VAL A 163 8.35 2.48 0.82
C VAL A 163 8.55 3.46 -0.33
N ALA A 164 9.43 3.13 -1.27
CA ALA A 164 9.63 3.89 -2.50
C ALA A 164 9.49 2.98 -3.72
N PHE A 165 9.11 3.57 -4.84
CA PHE A 165 8.94 2.87 -6.11
C PHE A 165 9.78 3.54 -7.20
N ASP A 166 10.34 2.72 -8.09
CA ASP A 166 10.99 3.21 -9.30
C ASP A 166 10.90 2.18 -10.44
N LYS A 167 11.36 2.57 -11.61
CA LYS A 167 11.37 1.77 -12.84
C LYS A 167 12.43 0.67 -12.73
N GLY A 168 12.19 -0.49 -13.36
CA GLY A 168 13.09 -1.63 -13.32
C GLY A 168 14.50 -1.38 -13.84
N SER A 169 14.69 -0.38 -14.72
CA SER A 169 16.01 0.00 -15.24
C SER A 169 16.88 0.78 -14.25
N VAL A 170 16.28 1.39 -13.20
CA VAL A 170 17.02 2.19 -12.23
C VAL A 170 17.87 1.31 -11.33
N HIS A 171 19.10 1.70 -11.03
CA HIS A 171 19.98 0.97 -10.13
C HIS A 171 19.52 1.14 -8.67
N ASP A 172 19.60 0.06 -7.85
CA ASP A 172 19.10 0.04 -6.47
C ASP A 172 19.68 1.19 -5.63
N PHE A 173 20.97 1.44 -5.77
CA PHE A 173 21.64 2.53 -5.08
C PHE A 173 21.17 3.92 -5.53
N ASN A 174 20.78 4.11 -6.79
CA ASN A 174 20.22 5.38 -7.25
C ASN A 174 18.82 5.62 -6.66
N LEU A 175 17.99 4.58 -6.56
CA LEU A 175 16.71 4.65 -5.88
C LEU A 175 16.91 5.06 -4.40
N PHE A 176 17.89 4.46 -3.72
CA PHE A 176 18.22 4.81 -2.34
C PHE A 176 18.69 6.28 -2.21
N LYS A 177 19.59 6.75 -3.07
CA LYS A 177 20.03 8.15 -3.07
C LYS A 177 18.88 9.14 -3.23
N ASN A 178 17.98 8.85 -4.17
CA ASN A 178 16.80 9.68 -4.41
C ASN A 178 15.89 9.72 -3.17
N THR A 179 15.74 8.58 -2.51
CA THR A 179 15.00 8.47 -1.25
C THR A 179 15.64 9.32 -0.15
N MET A 180 16.95 9.24 0.00
CA MET A 180 17.70 9.91 1.07
C MET A 180 17.93 11.40 0.80
N SER A 181 17.69 11.90 -0.42
CA SER A 181 17.89 13.32 -0.76
C SER A 181 17.10 14.29 0.13
N ASN A 182 15.99 13.84 0.68
CA ASN A 182 15.13 14.62 1.56
C ASN A 182 15.39 14.38 3.06
N CYS A 183 16.41 13.56 3.39
CA CYS A 183 16.76 13.23 4.76
C CYS A 183 18.04 14.00 5.16
N ASN A 184 17.92 14.90 6.14
CA ASN A 184 19.03 15.72 6.63
C ASN A 184 19.78 15.09 7.80
N GLU A 185 19.38 13.90 8.25
CA GLU A 185 19.94 13.23 9.43
C GLU A 185 20.79 12.03 9.03
N LEU A 186 21.87 11.80 9.78
CA LEU A 186 22.71 10.61 9.67
C LEU A 186 21.96 9.43 10.30
N LEU A 187 21.37 8.60 9.47
CA LEU A 187 20.64 7.40 9.88
C LEU A 187 21.55 6.17 9.81
N GLN A 188 21.25 5.14 10.59
CA GLN A 188 21.96 3.86 10.57
C GLN A 188 21.15 2.86 9.72
N PHE A 189 21.79 2.34 8.65
CA PHE A 189 21.16 1.34 7.79
C PHE A 189 22.00 0.07 7.69
N LEU A 190 21.32 -1.06 7.65
CA LEU A 190 21.84 -2.34 7.21
C LEU A 190 21.35 -2.59 5.78
N ALA A 191 22.27 -2.83 4.87
CA ALA A 191 21.97 -3.09 3.47
C ALA A 191 22.82 -4.26 2.95
N ASP A 192 22.40 -4.91 1.88
CA ASP A 192 23.18 -5.93 1.21
C ASP A 192 24.38 -5.32 0.45
N SER A 193 25.27 -6.20 -0.05
CA SER A 193 26.46 -5.79 -0.81
C SER A 193 26.16 -5.08 -2.14
N GLY A 194 24.93 -5.12 -2.64
CA GLY A 194 24.48 -4.39 -3.83
C GLY A 194 24.42 -2.88 -3.65
N TYR A 195 24.49 -2.40 -2.41
CA TYR A 195 24.51 -0.98 -2.05
C TYR A 195 25.94 -0.41 -1.90
N GLN A 196 26.90 -0.89 -2.71
CA GLN A 196 28.26 -0.36 -2.70
C GLN A 196 28.27 1.16 -2.91
N GLY A 197 28.91 1.91 -1.98
CA GLY A 197 28.92 3.37 -1.96
C GLY A 197 27.94 4.01 -0.96
N ILE A 198 27.14 3.22 -0.27
CA ILE A 198 26.24 3.68 0.81
C ILE A 198 27.03 4.30 2.00
N GLN A 199 28.32 3.96 2.13
CA GLN A 199 29.24 4.39 3.20
C GLN A 199 29.35 5.91 3.36
N VAL A 200 29.05 6.69 2.32
CA VAL A 200 29.06 8.17 2.34
C VAL A 200 27.85 8.73 3.09
N TYR A 201 26.79 7.93 3.24
CA TYR A 201 25.51 8.34 3.84
C TYR A 201 25.24 7.65 5.17
N LEU A 202 26.16 6.76 5.66
CA LEU A 202 25.85 5.82 6.72
C LEU A 202 27.00 5.66 7.70
N LYS A 203 26.65 5.46 8.96
CA LYS A 203 27.52 4.80 9.92
C LYS A 203 27.29 3.29 9.75
N ILE A 204 28.17 2.62 8.98
CA ILE A 204 28.18 1.15 8.91
C ILE A 204 28.75 0.66 10.23
N VAL A 205 27.98 -0.14 10.92
CA VAL A 205 28.45 -0.89 12.09
C VAL A 205 29.10 -2.20 11.62
#